data_4d2bee3d5b5181c8dec5b6228f6a6c72
#
_entry.id   4d2bee3d5b5181c8dec5b6228f6a6c72
#
_cell.length_a   1.000
_cell.length_b   1.000
_cell.length_c   1.000
_cell.angle_alpha   90.00
_cell.angle_beta   90.00
_cell.angle_gamma   90.00
#
_symmetry.space_group_name_H-M   'P 1'
#
loop_
_entity.id
_entity.type
_entity.pdbx_description
1 polymer ?
#
loop_
_entity_poly.entity_id
_entity_poly.type
_entity_poly.pdbx_seq_one_letter_code
_entity_poly.pdbx_strand_id
1 'polypeptide(L)'
;MSRVIDRLPTPEKVKEKKVIVLSRSRVGTFSLYQGLQKLGYTPYHMYEVVTHGTTHLALFEESIRCKYQGIGKPYGKAEFDKWLANYDAIVEIPQFFIEEFIEFYPNAKFILVERDVNAWERSLNNTIAGILKACHSFPMNFTQYFDPWVKAFVGLHLAFEEVIFHNKGMEGGMEEAKKDSILDAQKVKRLVPKDRLLCCTLEGGFGWEQICPFLGKEIPKDPYPRGNAPAQFQELVNHNITPQIKASMVKAAGTLLVPLVGVGMLAYMKW
;
A
#
# COMPACT_ATOMS: atom_id res chain seq x y z
N MET A 1 0.88 24.48 2.74
CA MET A 1 -0.42 23.79 2.51
C MET A 1 -0.74 22.95 3.74
N SER A 2 -2.02 22.84 4.13
CA SER A 2 -2.44 21.92 5.20
C SER A 2 -2.23 20.48 4.72
N ARG A 3 -1.62 19.62 5.56
CA ARG A 3 -1.42 18.20 5.27
C ARG A 3 -2.77 17.47 5.17
N VAL A 4 -2.81 16.40 4.40
CA VAL A 4 -4.02 15.57 4.28
C VAL A 4 -4.42 15.00 5.63
N ILE A 5 -3.44 14.54 6.43
CA ILE A 5 -3.66 14.00 7.78
C ILE A 5 -4.30 15.00 8.74
N ASP A 6 -4.02 16.30 8.59
CA ASP A 6 -4.57 17.34 9.45
C ASP A 6 -6.09 17.52 9.25
N ARG A 7 -6.61 17.14 8.07
CA ARG A 7 -8.04 17.22 7.72
C ARG A 7 -8.87 16.08 8.27
N LEU A 8 -8.25 14.98 8.68
CA LEU A 8 -8.98 13.90 9.32
C LEU A 8 -9.52 14.35 10.69
N PRO A 9 -10.71 13.90 11.10
CA PRO A 9 -11.19 14.12 12.46
C PRO A 9 -10.27 13.42 13.46
N THR A 10 -10.16 13.97 14.66
CA THR A 10 -9.50 13.27 15.77
C THR A 10 -10.35 12.05 16.15
N PRO A 11 -9.78 10.83 16.17
CA PRO A 11 -10.54 9.65 16.51
C PRO A 11 -10.91 9.67 17.99
N GLU A 12 -12.13 9.26 18.31
CA GLU A 12 -12.56 9.10 19.72
C GLU A 12 -11.81 7.98 20.43
N LYS A 13 -11.45 6.93 19.69
CA LYS A 13 -10.70 5.77 20.18
C LYS A 13 -9.71 5.30 19.16
N VAL A 14 -8.53 4.93 19.63
CA VAL A 14 -7.49 4.28 18.82
C VAL A 14 -7.33 2.84 19.29
N LYS A 15 -7.51 1.88 18.37
CA LYS A 15 -7.22 0.47 18.66
C LYS A 15 -5.72 0.29 18.91
N GLU A 16 -5.39 -0.47 19.94
CA GLU A 16 -4.01 -0.91 20.19
C GLU A 16 -3.51 -1.71 18.98
N LYS A 17 -2.27 -1.40 18.52
CA LYS A 17 -1.62 -2.15 17.45
C LYS A 17 -1.03 -3.43 18.03
N LYS A 18 -1.65 -4.58 17.72
CA LYS A 18 -1.29 -5.90 18.25
C LYS A 18 -0.32 -6.64 17.34
N VAL A 19 -0.48 -6.48 16.01
CA VAL A 19 0.34 -7.17 15.01
C VAL A 19 0.84 -6.17 13.97
N ILE A 20 2.14 -6.15 13.71
CA ILE A 20 2.78 -5.30 12.72
C ILE A 20 3.62 -6.17 11.79
N VAL A 21 3.30 -6.13 10.50
CA VAL A 21 4.01 -6.88 9.47
C VAL A 21 4.99 -5.96 8.76
N LEU A 22 6.28 -6.17 9.00
CA LEU A 22 7.38 -5.37 8.48
C LEU A 22 7.93 -5.90 7.15
N SER A 23 7.15 -6.71 6.47
CA SER A 23 7.52 -7.36 5.21
C SER A 23 7.24 -6.47 4.02
N ARG A 24 8.07 -6.57 2.99
CA ARG A 24 7.83 -5.91 1.70
C ARG A 24 6.59 -6.48 1.01
N SER A 25 6.06 -5.73 0.05
CA SER A 25 5.00 -6.24 -0.85
C SER A 25 5.49 -7.47 -1.63
N ARG A 26 4.57 -8.31 -2.08
CA ARG A 26 4.80 -9.53 -2.89
C ARG A 26 5.55 -10.67 -2.18
N VAL A 27 5.58 -10.66 -0.86
CA VAL A 27 6.11 -11.77 -0.05
C VAL A 27 5.03 -12.56 0.70
N GLY A 28 3.76 -12.53 0.22
CA GLY A 28 2.64 -13.23 0.87
C GLY A 28 1.80 -12.35 1.80
N THR A 29 1.95 -11.05 1.76
CA THR A 29 1.27 -10.07 2.63
C THR A 29 -0.24 -10.12 2.53
N PHE A 30 -0.81 -10.34 1.34
CA PHE A 30 -2.26 -10.44 1.18
C PHE A 30 -2.83 -11.72 1.78
N SER A 31 -2.12 -12.86 1.67
CA SER A 31 -2.50 -14.09 2.38
C SER A 31 -2.46 -13.90 3.89
N LEU A 32 -1.44 -13.19 4.39
CA LEU A 32 -1.32 -12.88 5.82
C LEU A 32 -2.43 -11.93 6.28
N TYR A 33 -2.75 -10.90 5.48
CA TYR A 33 -3.88 -10.02 5.74
C TYR A 33 -5.20 -10.81 5.91
N GLN A 34 -5.52 -11.71 4.97
CA GLN A 34 -6.70 -12.58 5.06
C GLN A 34 -6.61 -13.54 6.25
N GLY A 35 -5.43 -14.06 6.55
CA GLY A 35 -5.19 -14.91 7.71
C GLY A 35 -5.46 -14.18 9.03
N LEU A 36 -4.97 -12.96 9.17
CA LEU A 36 -5.21 -12.14 10.36
C LEU A 36 -6.71 -11.81 10.54
N GLN A 37 -7.45 -11.58 9.45
CA GLN A 37 -8.91 -11.41 9.53
C GLN A 37 -9.59 -12.67 10.08
N LYS A 38 -9.22 -13.87 9.62
CA LYS A 38 -9.74 -15.14 10.13
C LYS A 38 -9.42 -15.37 11.60
N LEU A 39 -8.29 -14.83 12.09
CA LEU A 39 -7.91 -14.87 13.50
C LEU A 39 -8.57 -13.79 14.37
N GLY A 40 -9.48 -13.00 13.80
CA GLY A 40 -10.28 -11.98 14.51
C GLY A 40 -9.58 -10.63 14.67
N TYR A 41 -8.50 -10.37 13.93
CA TYR A 41 -7.91 -9.04 13.84
C TYR A 41 -8.64 -8.17 12.82
N THR A 42 -8.44 -6.87 12.91
CA THR A 42 -8.89 -5.89 11.91
C THR A 42 -7.64 -5.34 11.21
N PRO A 43 -7.11 -6.04 10.21
CA PRO A 43 -5.86 -5.64 9.56
C PRO A 43 -6.08 -4.52 8.54
N TYR A 44 -5.07 -3.65 8.39
CA TYR A 44 -4.93 -2.64 7.35
C TYR A 44 -3.82 -3.04 6.38
N HIS A 45 -4.11 -3.02 5.09
CA HIS A 45 -3.23 -3.46 4.01
C HIS A 45 -3.38 -2.52 2.81
N MET A 46 -2.55 -2.62 1.79
CA MET A 46 -2.72 -1.87 0.54
C MET A 46 -4.11 -2.05 -0.09
N TYR A 47 -4.76 -3.17 0.19
CA TYR A 47 -6.15 -3.41 -0.22
C TYR A 47 -7.10 -2.35 0.35
N GLU A 48 -7.00 -2.05 1.66
CA GLU A 48 -7.79 -0.99 2.29
C GLU A 48 -7.42 0.39 1.76
N VAL A 49 -6.14 0.64 1.48
CA VAL A 49 -5.70 1.91 0.89
C VAL A 49 -6.44 2.19 -0.41
N VAL A 50 -6.53 1.20 -1.29
CA VAL A 50 -7.22 1.32 -2.59
C VAL A 50 -8.74 1.39 -2.42
N THR A 51 -9.34 0.54 -1.58
CA THR A 51 -10.79 0.44 -1.42
C THR A 51 -11.42 1.58 -0.61
N HIS A 52 -10.68 2.16 0.33
CA HIS A 52 -11.11 3.38 1.03
C HIS A 52 -10.90 4.66 0.21
N GLY A 53 -10.32 4.56 -0.97
CA GLY A 53 -10.34 5.58 -2.00
C GLY A 53 -9.36 6.73 -1.77
N THR A 54 -9.72 7.89 -2.32
CA THR A 54 -8.84 9.06 -2.47
C THR A 54 -8.12 9.47 -1.19
N THR A 55 -8.82 9.49 -0.06
CA THR A 55 -8.24 9.94 1.21
C THR A 55 -7.12 9.02 1.67
N HIS A 56 -7.32 7.69 1.66
CA HIS A 56 -6.32 6.74 2.11
C HIS A 56 -5.13 6.65 1.16
N LEU A 57 -5.35 6.76 -0.14
CA LEU A 57 -4.29 6.89 -1.15
C LEU A 57 -3.43 8.13 -0.88
N ALA A 58 -4.07 9.29 -0.67
CA ALA A 58 -3.38 10.56 -0.43
C ALA A 58 -2.64 10.60 0.92
N LEU A 59 -3.18 9.97 1.98
CA LEU A 59 -2.49 9.84 3.27
C LEU A 59 -1.20 9.04 3.14
N PHE A 60 -1.25 7.94 2.40
CA PHE A 60 -0.08 7.11 2.23
C PHE A 60 0.96 7.81 1.34
N GLU A 61 0.55 8.44 0.23
CA GLU A 61 1.43 9.28 -0.60
C GLU A 61 2.10 10.37 0.26
N GLU A 62 1.31 11.14 1.02
CA GLU A 62 1.81 12.21 1.88
C GLU A 62 2.85 11.68 2.88
N SER A 63 2.56 10.55 3.56
CA SER A 63 3.48 9.99 4.55
C SER A 63 4.82 9.56 3.95
N ILE A 64 4.81 8.98 2.74
CA ILE A 64 6.02 8.62 1.99
C ILE A 64 6.81 9.86 1.60
N ARG A 65 6.16 10.86 1.00
CA ARG A 65 6.82 12.09 0.56
C ARG A 65 7.39 12.89 1.74
N CYS A 66 6.68 12.94 2.86
CA CYS A 66 7.17 13.59 4.07
C CYS A 66 8.45 12.92 4.60
N LYS A 67 8.51 11.58 4.62
CA LYS A 67 9.66 10.85 5.13
C LYS A 67 10.85 10.88 4.18
N TYR A 68 10.65 10.55 2.92
CA TYR A 68 11.73 10.26 1.97
C TYR A 68 12.12 11.45 1.10
N GLN A 69 11.23 12.41 0.91
CA GLN A 69 11.48 13.57 0.05
C GLN A 69 11.52 14.89 0.82
N GLY A 70 11.27 14.88 2.14
CA GLY A 70 11.26 16.09 2.95
C GLY A 70 10.11 17.05 2.61
N ILE A 71 9.05 16.57 1.94
CA ILE A 71 7.91 17.39 1.55
C ILE A 71 6.89 17.42 2.71
N GLY A 72 7.09 18.37 3.61
CA GLY A 72 6.25 18.51 4.80
C GLY A 72 6.87 17.86 6.04
N LYS A 73 6.10 17.86 7.14
CA LYS A 73 6.52 17.25 8.41
C LYS A 73 6.30 15.73 8.38
N PRO A 74 7.32 14.90 8.68
CA PRO A 74 7.15 13.46 8.80
C PRO A 74 6.02 13.09 9.78
N TYR A 75 5.37 11.96 9.51
CA TYR A 75 4.35 11.42 10.40
C TYR A 75 5.00 10.86 11.67
N GLY A 76 4.49 11.30 12.82
CA GLY A 76 4.79 10.72 14.10
C GLY A 76 3.69 9.73 14.54
N LYS A 77 3.82 9.24 15.79
CA LYS A 77 2.84 8.32 16.37
C LYS A 77 1.40 8.85 16.30
N ALA A 78 1.20 10.13 16.57
CA ALA A 78 -0.12 10.75 16.57
C ALA A 78 -0.78 10.72 15.18
N GLU A 79 -0.03 10.97 14.12
CA GLU A 79 -0.53 10.90 12.75
C GLU A 79 -0.86 9.46 12.36
N PHE A 80 0.01 8.48 12.68
CA PHE A 80 -0.29 7.06 12.42
C PHE A 80 -1.47 6.55 13.25
N ASP A 81 -1.58 6.93 14.52
CA ASP A 81 -2.72 6.58 15.36
C ASP A 81 -4.02 7.16 14.81
N LYS A 82 -3.98 8.38 14.27
CA LYS A 82 -5.13 9.05 13.64
C LYS A 82 -5.56 8.35 12.35
N TRP A 83 -4.61 8.04 11.47
CA TRP A 83 -4.87 7.36 10.20
C TRP A 83 -5.38 5.93 10.41
N LEU A 84 -4.73 5.20 11.32
CA LEU A 84 -4.92 3.77 11.53
C LEU A 84 -5.79 3.45 12.76
N ALA A 85 -6.60 4.41 13.23
CA ALA A 85 -7.32 4.32 14.52
C ALA A 85 -8.16 3.04 14.66
N ASN A 86 -8.79 2.59 13.58
CA ASN A 86 -9.73 1.48 13.59
C ASN A 86 -9.09 0.09 13.39
N TYR A 87 -7.76 0.01 13.27
CA TYR A 87 -7.05 -1.21 12.90
C TYR A 87 -6.11 -1.64 14.04
N ASP A 88 -6.07 -2.93 14.32
CA ASP A 88 -5.20 -3.53 15.34
C ASP A 88 -4.06 -4.38 14.76
N ALA A 89 -4.08 -4.57 13.43
CA ALA A 89 -2.96 -5.18 12.69
C ALA A 89 -2.62 -4.33 11.46
N ILE A 90 -1.34 -4.10 11.20
CA ILE A 90 -0.89 -3.29 10.06
C ILE A 90 0.04 -4.12 9.20
N VAL A 91 -0.31 -4.23 7.91
CA VAL A 91 0.36 -5.13 6.96
C VAL A 91 0.86 -4.34 5.77
N GLU A 92 2.09 -4.57 5.34
CA GLU A 92 2.75 -4.01 4.16
C GLU A 92 3.12 -2.51 4.29
N ILE A 93 2.25 -1.65 4.83
CA ILE A 93 2.54 -0.22 5.01
C ILE A 93 3.78 0.03 5.87
N PRO A 94 4.01 -0.73 6.99
CA PRO A 94 5.15 -0.51 7.86
C PRO A 94 6.52 -0.75 7.23
N GLN A 95 6.61 -1.40 6.07
CA GLN A 95 7.89 -1.57 5.36
C GLN A 95 8.58 -0.24 5.03
N PHE A 96 7.81 0.84 4.87
CA PHE A 96 8.34 2.18 4.64
C PHE A 96 8.67 2.95 5.92
N PHE A 97 8.31 2.40 7.09
CA PHE A 97 8.38 3.06 8.40
C PHE A 97 8.85 2.09 9.49
N ILE A 98 9.89 1.29 9.18
CA ILE A 98 10.33 0.18 10.05
C ILE A 98 10.67 0.68 11.45
N GLU A 99 11.54 1.69 11.55
CA GLU A 99 12.01 2.23 12.81
C GLU A 99 10.87 2.88 13.59
N GLU A 100 10.04 3.66 12.91
CA GLU A 100 8.92 4.36 13.52
C GLU A 100 7.89 3.38 14.10
N PHE A 101 7.53 2.33 13.37
CA PHE A 101 6.56 1.36 13.86
C PHE A 101 7.10 0.51 15.01
N ILE A 102 8.39 0.20 15.02
CA ILE A 102 9.04 -0.50 16.15
C ILE A 102 9.04 0.38 17.40
N GLU A 103 9.38 1.67 17.25
CA GLU A 103 9.44 2.64 18.33
C GLU A 103 8.03 2.96 18.87
N PHE A 104 7.07 3.25 17.98
CA PHE A 104 5.75 3.74 18.36
C PHE A 104 4.86 2.66 18.98
N TYR A 105 5.10 1.38 18.65
CA TYR A 105 4.26 0.27 19.09
C TYR A 105 5.08 -0.84 19.78
N PRO A 106 5.73 -0.52 20.91
CA PRO A 106 6.66 -1.43 21.58
C PRO A 106 6.01 -2.70 22.13
N ASN A 107 4.68 -2.74 22.28
CA ASN A 107 3.94 -3.91 22.76
C ASN A 107 3.43 -4.81 21.63
N ALA A 108 3.56 -4.40 20.37
CA ALA A 108 3.10 -5.19 19.24
C ALA A 108 3.96 -6.43 19.03
N LYS A 109 3.35 -7.48 18.47
CA LYS A 109 4.05 -8.60 17.86
C LYS A 109 4.38 -8.27 16.42
N PHE A 110 5.60 -8.57 15.99
CA PHE A 110 6.09 -8.25 14.66
C PHE A 110 6.24 -9.52 13.84
N ILE A 111 5.88 -9.44 12.54
CA ILE A 111 6.04 -10.53 11.59
C ILE A 111 6.91 -10.04 10.44
N LEU A 112 7.94 -10.79 10.12
CA LEU A 112 8.79 -10.61 8.95
C LEU A 112 8.70 -11.86 8.08
N VAL A 113 8.14 -11.71 6.89
CA VAL A 113 8.19 -12.74 5.85
C VAL A 113 9.22 -12.29 4.82
N GLU A 114 10.21 -13.13 4.60
CA GLU A 114 11.25 -12.91 3.59
C GLU A 114 10.94 -13.72 2.34
N ARG A 115 11.55 -13.35 1.23
CA ARG A 115 11.45 -14.06 -0.04
C ARG A 115 12.78 -14.03 -0.75
N ASP A 116 13.11 -15.08 -1.51
CA ASP A 116 14.23 -15.04 -2.45
C ASP A 116 14.13 -13.80 -3.35
N VAL A 117 15.20 -13.02 -3.42
CA VAL A 117 15.18 -11.70 -4.08
C VAL A 117 14.92 -11.80 -5.58
N ASN A 118 15.34 -12.89 -6.24
CA ASN A 118 15.07 -13.10 -7.65
C ASN A 118 13.63 -13.55 -7.89
N ALA A 119 13.07 -14.36 -6.97
CA ALA A 119 11.65 -14.70 -6.99
C ALA A 119 10.77 -13.48 -6.68
N TRP A 120 11.23 -12.58 -5.81
CA TRP A 120 10.58 -11.31 -5.53
C TRP A 120 10.56 -10.38 -6.76
N GLU A 121 11.69 -10.20 -7.43
CA GLU A 121 11.80 -9.45 -8.69
C GLU A 121 10.86 -9.99 -9.76
N ARG A 122 10.84 -11.31 -9.99
CA ARG A 122 9.89 -11.93 -10.94
C ARG A 122 8.44 -11.62 -10.59
N SER A 123 8.11 -11.61 -9.29
CA SER A 123 6.76 -11.28 -8.83
C SER A 123 6.40 -9.81 -9.06
N LEU A 124 7.34 -8.88 -8.86
CA LEU A 124 7.14 -7.46 -9.16
C LEU A 124 6.91 -7.25 -10.65
N ASN A 125 7.75 -7.85 -11.50
CA ASN A 125 7.63 -7.75 -12.96
C ASN A 125 6.27 -8.28 -13.47
N ASN A 126 5.75 -9.35 -12.86
CA ASN A 126 4.47 -9.93 -13.24
C ASN A 126 3.24 -9.20 -12.66
N THR A 127 3.43 -8.19 -11.81
CA THR A 127 2.31 -7.51 -11.13
C THR A 127 2.48 -5.99 -11.11
N ILE A 128 3.40 -5.48 -10.31
CA ILE A 128 3.58 -4.04 -10.05
C ILE A 128 4.06 -3.29 -11.30
N ALA A 129 4.91 -3.89 -12.12
CA ALA A 129 5.38 -3.28 -13.36
C ALA A 129 4.22 -2.84 -14.28
N GLY A 130 3.15 -3.64 -14.36
CA GLY A 130 1.94 -3.29 -15.11
C GLY A 130 1.23 -2.04 -14.56
N ILE A 131 1.17 -1.91 -13.23
CA ILE A 131 0.58 -0.74 -12.56
C ILE A 131 1.45 0.51 -12.82
N LEU A 132 2.77 0.43 -12.62
CA LEU A 132 3.68 1.56 -12.87
C LEU A 132 3.61 2.01 -14.34
N LYS A 133 3.65 1.06 -15.27
CA LYS A 133 3.47 1.37 -16.69
C LYS A 133 2.15 2.08 -16.97
N ALA A 134 1.05 1.65 -16.35
CA ALA A 134 -0.25 2.29 -16.49
C ALA A 134 -0.24 3.72 -15.91
N CYS A 135 0.42 3.96 -14.78
CA CYS A 135 0.56 5.30 -14.18
C CYS A 135 1.30 6.28 -15.11
N HIS A 136 2.30 5.80 -15.85
CA HIS A 136 3.06 6.60 -16.82
C HIS A 136 2.39 6.73 -18.18
N SER A 137 1.31 5.99 -18.44
CA SER A 137 0.70 5.90 -19.77
C SER A 137 -0.76 6.40 -19.79
N PHE A 138 -1.25 6.72 -21.00
CA PHE A 138 -2.68 6.94 -21.21
C PHE A 138 -3.48 5.65 -20.87
N PRO A 139 -4.61 5.75 -20.19
CA PRO A 139 -5.33 6.98 -19.84
C PRO A 139 -4.92 7.64 -18.51
N MET A 140 -4.19 6.95 -17.59
CA MET A 140 -4.01 7.42 -16.23
C MET A 140 -3.16 8.70 -16.12
N ASN A 141 -2.09 8.82 -16.91
CA ASN A 141 -1.24 10.01 -16.96
C ASN A 141 -1.98 11.27 -17.42
N PHE A 142 -3.11 11.10 -18.11
CA PHE A 142 -3.99 12.18 -18.55
C PHE A 142 -5.17 12.40 -17.59
N THR A 143 -5.90 11.34 -17.24
CA THR A 143 -7.14 11.45 -16.46
C THR A 143 -6.90 11.85 -14.99
N GLN A 144 -5.68 11.75 -14.46
CA GLN A 144 -5.31 12.25 -13.14
C GLN A 144 -5.58 13.74 -12.94
N TYR A 145 -5.65 14.53 -14.03
CA TYR A 145 -5.97 15.96 -13.96
C TYR A 145 -7.47 16.23 -13.84
N PHE A 146 -8.32 15.23 -14.04
CA PHE A 146 -9.78 15.33 -14.02
C PHE A 146 -10.43 14.47 -12.92
N ASP A 147 -9.67 13.55 -12.32
CA ASP A 147 -10.19 12.63 -11.31
C ASP A 147 -9.28 12.56 -10.06
N PRO A 148 -9.80 12.94 -8.88
CA PRO A 148 -9.02 12.94 -7.64
C PRO A 148 -8.52 11.56 -7.21
N TRP A 149 -9.29 10.48 -7.50
CA TRP A 149 -8.88 9.13 -7.16
C TRP A 149 -7.68 8.69 -8.01
N VAL A 150 -7.76 8.91 -9.34
CA VAL A 150 -6.65 8.58 -10.25
C VAL A 150 -5.42 9.41 -9.90
N LYS A 151 -5.58 10.70 -9.58
CA LYS A 151 -4.49 11.56 -9.13
C LYS A 151 -3.78 11.00 -7.91
N ALA A 152 -4.54 10.62 -6.88
CA ALA A 152 -3.97 10.08 -5.64
C ALA A 152 -3.34 8.69 -5.87
N PHE A 153 -3.96 7.86 -6.73
CA PHE A 153 -3.43 6.54 -7.08
C PHE A 153 -2.10 6.65 -7.84
N VAL A 154 -2.04 7.48 -8.87
CA VAL A 154 -0.82 7.75 -9.64
C VAL A 154 0.25 8.35 -8.72
N GLY A 155 -0.09 9.38 -7.94
CA GLY A 155 0.85 10.03 -7.02
C GLY A 155 1.49 9.06 -6.03
N LEU A 156 0.69 8.18 -5.41
CA LEU A 156 1.20 7.16 -4.49
C LEU A 156 2.14 6.16 -5.18
N HIS A 157 1.76 5.64 -6.36
CA HIS A 157 2.58 4.64 -7.07
C HIS A 157 3.88 5.22 -7.61
N LEU A 158 3.86 6.48 -8.06
CA LEU A 158 5.10 7.18 -8.44
C LEU A 158 5.99 7.46 -7.22
N ALA A 159 5.41 7.80 -6.05
CA ALA A 159 6.19 7.92 -4.83
C ALA A 159 6.82 6.59 -4.39
N PHE A 160 6.13 5.46 -4.56
CA PHE A 160 6.71 4.13 -4.34
C PHE A 160 7.85 3.84 -5.32
N GLU A 161 7.66 4.13 -6.59
CA GLU A 161 8.68 3.93 -7.63
C GLU A 161 9.96 4.73 -7.31
N GLU A 162 9.80 6.01 -6.97
CA GLU A 162 10.89 6.89 -6.58
C GLU A 162 11.68 6.38 -5.38
N VAL A 163 10.99 5.89 -4.35
CA VAL A 163 11.63 5.42 -3.10
C VAL A 163 12.22 4.03 -3.27
N ILE A 164 11.46 3.06 -3.81
CA ILE A 164 11.90 1.67 -3.91
C ILE A 164 13.02 1.51 -4.91
N PHE A 165 12.98 2.26 -6.02
CA PHE A 165 13.93 2.14 -7.13
C PHE A 165 14.88 3.34 -7.25
N HIS A 166 15.03 4.14 -6.18
CA HIS A 166 16.03 5.22 -6.06
C HIS A 166 15.97 6.25 -7.20
N ASN A 167 14.76 6.62 -7.64
CA ASN A 167 14.53 7.53 -8.79
C ASN A 167 15.11 7.04 -10.14
N LYS A 168 15.40 5.74 -10.26
CA LYS A 168 15.97 5.15 -11.49
C LYS A 168 14.92 4.40 -12.32
N GLY A 169 13.65 4.43 -11.90
CA GLY A 169 12.60 3.57 -12.42
C GLY A 169 12.82 2.10 -12.03
N MET A 170 11.79 1.28 -12.24
CA MET A 170 11.81 -0.11 -11.77
C MET A 170 12.96 -0.93 -12.37
N GLU A 171 13.23 -0.78 -13.66
CA GLU A 171 14.31 -1.51 -14.34
C GLU A 171 15.69 -1.07 -13.85
N GLY A 172 15.96 0.24 -13.82
CA GLY A 172 17.24 0.80 -13.45
C GLY A 172 17.58 0.72 -11.96
N GLY A 173 16.58 0.63 -11.08
CA GLY A 173 16.75 0.59 -9.61
C GLY A 173 16.55 -0.79 -8.98
N MET A 174 16.34 -1.85 -9.76
CA MET A 174 16.00 -3.17 -9.22
C MET A 174 17.10 -3.78 -8.35
N GLU A 175 18.37 -3.62 -8.73
CA GLU A 175 19.48 -4.17 -7.94
C GLU A 175 19.63 -3.47 -6.58
N GLU A 176 19.41 -2.16 -6.52
CA GLU A 176 19.34 -1.41 -5.27
C GLU A 176 18.16 -1.86 -4.42
N ALA A 177 16.99 -2.02 -5.03
CA ALA A 177 15.78 -2.48 -4.34
C ALA A 177 15.95 -3.89 -3.72
N LYS A 178 16.67 -4.79 -4.39
CA LYS A 178 17.04 -6.11 -3.84
C LYS A 178 17.98 -5.99 -2.64
N LYS A 179 18.99 -5.15 -2.73
CA LYS A 179 19.92 -4.88 -1.61
C LYS A 179 19.19 -4.31 -0.41
N ASP A 180 18.33 -3.33 -0.64
CA ASP A 180 17.52 -2.72 0.43
C ASP A 180 16.57 -3.74 1.07
N SER A 181 16.02 -4.68 0.30
CA SER A 181 15.18 -5.74 0.84
C SER A 181 15.93 -6.61 1.85
N ILE A 182 17.19 -6.94 1.57
CA ILE A 182 18.05 -7.70 2.48
C ILE A 182 18.40 -6.86 3.71
N LEU A 183 18.79 -5.59 3.51
CA LEU A 183 19.16 -4.68 4.58
C LEU A 183 17.99 -4.39 5.54
N ASP A 184 16.79 -4.19 5.01
CA ASP A 184 15.58 -3.99 5.81
C ASP A 184 15.26 -5.22 6.66
N ALA A 185 15.37 -6.43 6.10
CA ALA A 185 15.19 -7.66 6.86
C ALA A 185 16.22 -7.81 7.99
N GLN A 186 17.49 -7.49 7.72
CA GLN A 186 18.53 -7.47 8.74
C GLN A 186 18.26 -6.41 9.81
N LYS A 187 17.80 -5.22 9.42
CA LYS A 187 17.42 -4.14 10.33
C LYS A 187 16.30 -4.58 11.26
N VAL A 188 15.22 -5.18 10.74
CA VAL A 188 14.11 -5.72 11.54
C VAL A 188 14.62 -6.74 12.57
N LYS A 189 15.42 -7.72 12.11
CA LYS A 189 16.00 -8.76 13.01
C LYS A 189 16.91 -8.21 14.10
N ARG A 190 17.54 -7.07 13.86
CA ARG A 190 18.40 -6.38 14.83
C ARG A 190 17.59 -5.55 15.84
N LEU A 191 16.54 -4.85 15.39
CA LEU A 191 15.81 -3.88 16.19
C LEU A 191 14.66 -4.50 16.99
N VAL A 192 14.02 -5.55 16.49
CA VAL A 192 12.89 -6.19 17.17
C VAL A 192 13.41 -7.30 18.12
N PRO A 193 13.00 -7.29 19.39
CA PRO A 193 13.30 -8.38 20.33
C PRO A 193 12.80 -9.73 19.81
N LYS A 194 13.61 -10.79 20.01
CA LYS A 194 13.33 -12.13 19.45
C LYS A 194 12.01 -12.74 19.91
N ASP A 195 11.60 -12.47 21.13
CA ASP A 195 10.34 -12.93 21.73
C ASP A 195 9.09 -12.28 21.09
N ARG A 196 9.28 -11.16 20.41
CA ARG A 196 8.21 -10.41 19.70
C ARG A 196 8.33 -10.45 18.19
N LEU A 197 9.27 -11.19 17.61
CA LEU A 197 9.50 -11.29 16.18
C LEU A 197 9.30 -12.72 15.67
N LEU A 198 8.34 -12.91 14.77
CA LEU A 198 8.23 -14.10 13.93
C LEU A 198 8.92 -13.85 12.60
N CYS A 199 9.93 -14.65 12.27
CA CYS A 199 10.57 -14.67 10.95
C CYS A 199 10.17 -15.93 10.19
N CYS A 200 9.70 -15.75 8.96
CA CYS A 200 9.35 -16.85 8.04
C CYS A 200 9.92 -16.56 6.65
N THR A 201 10.04 -17.58 5.82
CA THR A 201 10.33 -17.43 4.40
C THR A 201 9.14 -17.91 3.57
N LEU A 202 8.84 -17.22 2.48
CA LEU A 202 7.72 -17.60 1.63
C LEU A 202 7.95 -18.98 0.99
N GLU A 203 9.18 -19.28 0.59
CA GLU A 203 9.60 -20.54 -0.02
C GLU A 203 9.59 -21.70 0.98
N GLY A 204 9.90 -21.44 2.25
CA GLY A 204 9.83 -22.43 3.32
C GLY A 204 8.40 -22.78 3.74
N GLY A 205 7.44 -22.06 3.20
CA GLY A 205 6.04 -22.15 3.57
C GLY A 205 5.76 -21.52 4.93
N PHE A 206 4.80 -20.62 5.00
CA PHE A 206 4.28 -20.14 6.27
C PHE A 206 2.75 -20.24 6.26
N GLY A 207 2.18 -20.42 7.44
CA GLY A 207 0.75 -20.63 7.58
C GLY A 207 0.33 -20.65 9.03
N TRP A 208 -0.75 -21.39 9.32
CA TRP A 208 -1.30 -21.44 10.67
C TRP A 208 -0.30 -21.95 11.71
N GLU A 209 0.54 -22.92 11.35
CA GLU A 209 1.49 -23.59 12.26
C GLU A 209 2.56 -22.62 12.81
N GLN A 210 2.91 -21.58 12.06
CA GLN A 210 3.87 -20.57 12.49
C GLN A 210 3.16 -19.39 13.15
N ILE A 211 2.06 -18.94 12.55
CA ILE A 211 1.37 -17.69 12.94
C ILE A 211 0.56 -17.88 14.23
N CYS A 212 -0.21 -18.97 14.33
CA CYS A 212 -1.13 -19.15 15.46
C CYS A 212 -0.42 -19.31 16.81
N PRO A 213 0.61 -20.18 16.96
CA PRO A 213 1.36 -20.28 18.21
C PRO A 213 2.03 -18.96 18.60
N PHE A 214 2.61 -18.26 17.62
CA PHE A 214 3.24 -16.98 17.86
C PHE A 214 2.24 -15.92 18.36
N LEU A 215 1.03 -15.88 17.79
CA LEU A 215 0.00 -14.92 18.18
C LEU A 215 -0.82 -15.38 19.40
N GLY A 216 -0.63 -16.62 19.87
CA GLY A 216 -1.43 -17.20 20.96
C GLY A 216 -2.87 -17.47 20.53
N LYS A 217 -3.05 -17.96 19.29
CA LYS A 217 -4.36 -18.28 18.70
C LYS A 217 -4.47 -19.78 18.42
N GLU A 218 -5.70 -20.28 18.43
CA GLU A 218 -6.00 -21.62 17.95
C GLU A 218 -5.86 -21.71 16.42
N ILE A 219 -5.44 -22.89 15.93
CA ILE A 219 -5.32 -23.14 14.51
C ILE A 219 -6.72 -23.33 13.91
N PRO A 220 -7.14 -22.49 12.94
CA PRO A 220 -8.40 -22.65 12.25
C PRO A 220 -8.48 -24.00 11.51
N LYS A 221 -9.68 -24.56 11.41
CA LYS A 221 -9.93 -25.78 10.61
C LYS A 221 -9.80 -25.54 9.10
N ASP A 222 -10.07 -24.30 8.67
CA ASP A 222 -9.94 -23.90 7.28
C ASP A 222 -8.47 -23.85 6.85
N PRO A 223 -8.17 -24.15 5.57
CA PRO A 223 -6.82 -23.99 5.05
C PRO A 223 -6.37 -22.53 5.15
N TYR A 224 -5.05 -22.35 5.31
CA TYR A 224 -4.44 -21.02 5.28
C TYR A 224 -4.71 -20.33 3.94
N PRO A 225 -5.10 -19.02 3.93
CA PRO A 225 -5.40 -18.30 2.70
C PRO A 225 -4.21 -18.24 1.75
N ARG A 226 -4.47 -18.38 0.45
CA ARG A 226 -3.47 -18.26 -0.60
C ARG A 226 -3.91 -17.19 -1.60
N GLY A 227 -3.79 -15.91 -1.19
CA GLY A 227 -4.31 -14.75 -1.91
C GLY A 227 -3.31 -14.00 -2.80
N ASN A 228 -2.06 -14.47 -2.93
CA ASN A 228 -1.01 -13.71 -3.60
C ASN A 228 -0.68 -14.19 -5.03
N ALA A 229 -1.41 -15.14 -5.59
CA ALA A 229 -1.21 -15.61 -6.95
C ALA A 229 -1.40 -14.46 -7.97
N PRO A 230 -0.66 -14.42 -9.09
CA PRO A 230 -0.80 -13.37 -10.11
C PRO A 230 -2.23 -13.22 -10.65
N ALA A 231 -2.97 -14.33 -10.80
CA ALA A 231 -4.37 -14.31 -11.23
C ALA A 231 -5.27 -13.56 -10.25
N GLN A 232 -5.10 -13.78 -8.94
CA GLN A 232 -5.86 -13.07 -7.89
C GLN A 232 -5.48 -11.58 -7.83
N PHE A 233 -4.22 -11.25 -8.04
CA PHE A 233 -3.81 -9.86 -8.17
C PHE A 233 -4.50 -9.16 -9.36
N GLN A 234 -4.56 -9.83 -10.51
CA GLN A 234 -5.26 -9.30 -11.69
C GLN A 234 -6.76 -9.14 -11.44
N GLU A 235 -7.37 -10.06 -10.70
CA GLU A 235 -8.77 -9.97 -10.29
C GLU A 235 -9.01 -8.74 -9.39
N LEU A 236 -8.14 -8.49 -8.41
CA LEU A 236 -8.19 -7.28 -7.58
C LEU A 236 -8.06 -6.00 -8.41
N VAL A 237 -7.15 -5.98 -9.39
CA VAL A 237 -7.00 -4.85 -10.33
C VAL A 237 -8.28 -4.64 -11.12
N ASN A 238 -8.83 -5.69 -11.71
CA ASN A 238 -10.04 -5.62 -12.51
C ASN A 238 -11.26 -5.16 -11.72
N HIS A 239 -11.36 -5.57 -10.46
CA HIS A 239 -12.50 -5.23 -9.61
C HIS A 239 -12.40 -3.83 -8.99
N ASN A 240 -11.22 -3.42 -8.53
CA ASN A 240 -11.07 -2.19 -7.75
C ASN A 240 -10.47 -1.01 -8.53
N ILE A 241 -9.62 -1.26 -9.52
CA ILE A 241 -8.86 -0.21 -10.21
C ILE A 241 -9.47 0.11 -11.59
N THR A 242 -9.73 -0.91 -12.38
CA THR A 242 -10.25 -0.75 -13.76
C THR A 242 -11.54 0.08 -13.83
N PRO A 243 -12.55 -0.10 -12.94
CA PRO A 243 -13.76 0.73 -12.95
C PRO A 243 -13.47 2.21 -12.69
N GLN A 244 -12.52 2.52 -11.81
CA GLN A 244 -12.13 3.91 -11.50
C GLN A 244 -11.48 4.58 -12.71
N ILE A 245 -10.61 3.86 -13.42
CA ILE A 245 -10.00 4.36 -14.67
C ILE A 245 -11.06 4.64 -15.73
N LYS A 246 -12.01 3.73 -15.93
CA LYS A 246 -13.13 3.94 -16.87
C LYS A 246 -13.97 5.16 -16.49
N ALA A 247 -14.34 5.30 -15.22
CA ALA A 247 -15.08 6.45 -14.73
C ALA A 247 -14.32 7.77 -14.92
N SER A 248 -13.00 7.77 -14.73
CA SER A 248 -12.17 8.96 -14.92
C SER A 248 -12.11 9.41 -16.39
N MET A 249 -12.13 8.48 -17.33
CA MET A 249 -12.21 8.80 -18.76
C MET A 249 -13.53 9.50 -19.11
N VAL A 250 -14.64 9.03 -18.55
CA VAL A 250 -15.96 9.68 -18.74
C VAL A 250 -15.97 11.09 -18.16
N LYS A 251 -15.40 11.28 -16.95
CA LYS A 251 -15.27 12.62 -16.34
C LYS A 251 -14.40 13.55 -17.19
N ALA A 252 -13.26 13.07 -17.68
CA ALA A 252 -12.38 13.85 -18.53
C ALA A 252 -13.09 14.26 -19.83
N ALA A 253 -13.78 13.33 -20.51
CA ALA A 253 -14.56 13.61 -21.71
C ALA A 253 -15.68 14.64 -21.43
N GLY A 254 -16.45 14.48 -20.36
CA GLY A 254 -17.49 15.42 -19.97
C GLY A 254 -16.95 16.82 -19.70
N THR A 255 -15.84 16.92 -18.98
CA THR A 255 -15.20 18.22 -18.67
C THR A 255 -14.70 18.95 -19.91
N LEU A 256 -14.24 18.23 -20.92
CA LEU A 256 -13.69 18.80 -22.15
C LEU A 256 -14.78 19.11 -23.20
N LEU A 257 -15.82 18.28 -23.29
CA LEU A 257 -16.85 18.42 -24.32
C LEU A 257 -17.91 19.47 -23.96
N VAL A 258 -18.29 19.63 -22.70
CA VAL A 258 -19.34 20.58 -22.29
C VAL A 258 -19.01 22.03 -22.71
N PRO A 259 -17.79 22.56 -22.48
CA PRO A 259 -17.46 23.91 -22.95
C PRO A 259 -17.50 24.08 -24.48
N LEU A 260 -17.09 23.03 -25.24
CA LEU A 260 -17.09 23.07 -26.69
C LEU A 260 -18.52 23.15 -27.29
N VAL A 261 -19.45 22.40 -26.68
CA VAL A 261 -20.87 22.46 -27.08
C VAL A 261 -21.46 23.84 -26.74
N GLY A 262 -21.12 24.39 -25.56
CA GLY A 262 -21.58 25.73 -25.16
C GLY A 262 -21.09 26.84 -26.10
N VAL A 263 -19.81 26.80 -26.49
CA VAL A 263 -19.22 27.75 -27.44
C VAL A 263 -19.86 27.59 -28.84
N GLY A 264 -20.07 26.35 -29.28
CA GLY A 264 -20.74 26.07 -30.56
C GLY A 264 -22.17 26.58 -30.60
N MET A 265 -22.97 26.40 -29.53
CA MET A 265 -24.33 26.96 -29.44
C MET A 265 -24.33 28.49 -29.44
N LEU A 266 -23.41 29.12 -28.69
CA LEU A 266 -23.31 30.59 -28.69
C LEU A 266 -22.87 31.15 -30.04
N ALA A 267 -22.02 30.47 -30.79
CA ALA A 267 -21.64 30.84 -32.14
C ALA A 267 -22.84 30.70 -33.12
N TYR A 268 -23.60 29.59 -33.00
CA TYR A 268 -24.79 29.35 -33.83
C TYR A 268 -25.91 30.38 -33.57
N MET A 269 -26.10 30.83 -32.32
CA MET A 269 -27.11 31.83 -31.97
C MET A 269 -26.75 33.27 -32.43
N LYS A 270 -25.51 33.51 -32.82
CA LYS A 270 -25.07 34.83 -33.35
C LYS A 270 -25.12 34.93 -34.86
N TRP A 271 -25.48 33.87 -35.55
CA TRP A 271 -25.82 33.84 -36.98
C TRP A 271 -27.36 33.82 -37.16
#